data_3316031ef52ac4d612838ebddd65c1e1
#
_entry.id   3316031ef52ac4d612838ebddd65c1e1
#
_cell.length_a   1.000
_cell.length_b   1.000
_cell.length_c   1.000
_cell.angle_alpha   90.00
_cell.angle_beta   90.00
_cell.angle_gamma   90.00
#
_symmetry.space_group_name_H-M   'P 1'
#
loop_
_entity.id
_entity.type
_entity.pdbx_description
1 polymer ?
#
loop_
_entity_poly.entity_id
_entity_poly.type
_entity_poly.pdbx_seq_one_letter_code
_entity_poly.pdbx_strand_id
1 'polypeptide(L)'
;MTTGNNDTYVYAGAETSGIYRLAPGSSGWDELTNGLPADPMVCGIVIHPNDPEVVYAGTQDGPYRSINRGDSWERLDYPKTGAPPWTFMFRPGDPSVMYLGTAPGEIYRSTNGGDSWRMITKSMGSAEISMAFPTRVIALCADPSFPDEMYAALEVAGVIRSSDGGDTWDEISGTLGPSEDTLDLHGAQCSAAMPHTVFITTRQGPFIGPDRGSEWIPVEFGDFSEITYTRDLKAAPHDPNMLYVSIGAAARSTQGALYRSRDLFKTFEQVDRSIAPNSTMMTVAVDPRAPDHIFCNSRDGQVFGSLDDGATWTTFQLPAKAKEVRALAAG
;
A
#
# COMPACT_ATOMS: atom_id res chain seq x y z
N MET A 1 24.42 17.79 14.96
CA MET A 1 22.95 17.60 14.93
C MET A 1 22.44 18.45 13.78
N THR A 2 22.32 17.87 12.62
CA THR A 2 21.67 18.52 11.46
C THR A 2 20.16 18.41 11.74
N THR A 3 19.50 19.53 11.99
CA THR A 3 18.06 19.62 11.93
C THR A 3 17.68 19.30 10.50
N GLY A 4 17.29 18.04 10.23
CA GLY A 4 16.73 17.64 8.95
C GLY A 4 15.56 18.58 8.66
N ASN A 5 15.61 19.19 7.49
CA ASN A 5 14.51 20.03 7.02
C ASN A 5 13.31 19.09 6.87
N ASN A 6 12.26 19.29 7.64
CA ASN A 6 11.04 18.50 7.51
C ASN A 6 10.28 19.01 6.27
N ASP A 7 10.62 18.48 5.11
CA ASP A 7 9.96 18.80 3.84
C ASP A 7 8.97 17.71 3.40
N THR A 8 8.68 16.73 4.29
CA THR A 8 7.78 15.62 4.00
C THR A 8 6.32 16.06 4.04
N TYR A 9 5.63 15.89 2.94
CA TYR A 9 4.18 15.94 2.87
C TYR A 9 3.60 14.55 3.12
N VAL A 10 2.46 14.50 3.82
CA VAL A 10 1.73 13.24 4.05
C VAL A 10 0.34 13.36 3.45
N TYR A 11 -0.07 12.33 2.71
CA TYR A 11 -1.39 12.24 2.11
C TYR A 11 -2.13 11.06 2.70
N ALA A 12 -3.38 11.28 3.11
CA ALA A 12 -4.27 10.23 3.64
C ALA A 12 -5.54 10.16 2.79
N GLY A 13 -5.85 8.97 2.30
CA GLY A 13 -7.06 8.68 1.52
C GLY A 13 -8.08 7.92 2.34
N ALA A 14 -9.30 8.46 2.39
CA ALA A 14 -10.43 7.86 3.09
C ALA A 14 -11.49 7.38 2.08
N GLU A 15 -11.99 6.16 2.28
CA GLU A 15 -13.02 5.56 1.43
C GLU A 15 -14.33 6.37 1.47
N THR A 16 -14.56 7.14 2.53
CA THR A 16 -15.83 7.82 2.78
C THR A 16 -15.80 9.33 2.57
N SER A 17 -14.63 9.95 2.41
CA SER A 17 -14.56 11.43 2.48
C SER A 17 -13.36 12.06 1.77
N GLY A 18 -12.67 11.35 0.90
CA GLY A 18 -11.68 11.95 0.02
C GLY A 18 -10.23 11.87 0.46
N ILE A 19 -9.46 12.87 0.07
CA ILE A 19 -8.01 12.94 0.30
C ILE A 19 -7.66 14.17 1.14
N TYR A 20 -6.74 13.97 2.06
CA TYR A 20 -6.23 14.98 2.98
C TYR A 20 -4.71 15.06 2.87
N ARG A 21 -4.17 16.28 3.01
CA ARG A 21 -2.74 16.56 3.01
C ARG A 21 -2.31 17.17 4.33
N LEU A 22 -1.24 16.68 4.91
CA LEU A 22 -0.51 17.30 6.01
C LEU A 22 0.76 17.92 5.46
N ALA A 23 0.87 19.23 5.49
CA ALA A 23 2.06 19.93 5.06
C ALA A 23 3.19 19.85 6.12
N PRO A 24 4.47 19.96 5.72
CA PRO A 24 5.61 19.97 6.63
C PRO A 24 5.44 20.99 7.76
N GLY A 25 5.63 20.54 9.02
CA GLY A 25 5.49 21.38 10.19
C GLY A 25 4.07 21.81 10.57
N SER A 26 3.06 21.40 9.80
CA SER A 26 1.65 21.63 10.11
C SER A 26 1.16 20.63 11.18
N SER A 27 0.16 21.05 11.95
CA SER A 27 -0.62 20.17 12.83
C SER A 27 -2.04 19.90 12.32
N GLY A 28 -2.43 20.58 11.22
CA GLY A 28 -3.76 20.49 10.63
C GLY A 28 -3.72 19.91 9.22
N TRP A 29 -4.80 19.24 8.84
CA TRP A 29 -4.99 18.64 7.51
C TRP A 29 -5.72 19.59 6.57
N ASP A 30 -5.19 19.73 5.35
CA ASP A 30 -5.90 20.34 4.22
C ASP A 30 -6.76 19.27 3.54
N GLU A 31 -8.04 19.55 3.35
CA GLU A 31 -8.90 18.72 2.50
C GLU A 31 -8.71 19.12 1.03
N LEU A 32 -8.33 18.16 0.19
CA LEU A 32 -8.04 18.39 -1.21
C LEU A 32 -9.29 18.08 -2.06
N THR A 33 -9.86 19.10 -2.71
CA THR A 33 -11.12 18.95 -3.46
C THR A 33 -11.06 19.50 -4.90
N ASN A 34 -10.11 20.39 -5.19
CA ASN A 34 -10.05 21.11 -6.45
C ASN A 34 -9.75 20.17 -7.63
N GLY A 35 -10.72 19.94 -8.50
CA GLY A 35 -10.61 19.05 -9.67
C GLY A 35 -10.97 17.60 -9.38
N LEU A 36 -11.21 17.20 -8.12
CA LEU A 36 -11.71 15.88 -7.77
C LEU A 36 -13.25 15.80 -7.92
N PRO A 37 -13.81 14.57 -8.04
CA PRO A 37 -15.27 14.41 -8.01
C PRO A 37 -15.85 14.82 -6.65
N ALA A 38 -17.16 15.01 -6.59
CA ALA A 38 -17.85 15.22 -5.32
C ALA A 38 -17.72 13.95 -4.46
N ASP A 39 -17.47 14.13 -3.15
CA ASP A 39 -17.33 13.04 -2.18
C ASP A 39 -16.42 11.89 -2.70
N PRO A 40 -15.13 12.17 -2.99
CA PRO A 40 -14.27 11.18 -3.61
C PRO A 40 -13.99 10.03 -2.65
N MET A 41 -14.18 8.79 -3.13
CA MET A 41 -13.70 7.57 -2.47
C MET A 41 -12.22 7.39 -2.83
N VAL A 42 -11.30 7.48 -1.87
CA VAL A 42 -9.87 7.38 -2.15
C VAL A 42 -9.26 6.16 -1.45
N CYS A 43 -8.93 5.14 -2.26
CA CYS A 43 -8.39 3.86 -1.78
C CYS A 43 -6.92 3.65 -2.12
N GLY A 44 -6.36 4.36 -3.08
CA GLY A 44 -4.96 4.29 -3.48
C GLY A 44 -4.37 5.67 -3.67
N ILE A 45 -3.17 5.89 -3.14
CA ILE A 45 -2.38 7.12 -3.35
C ILE A 45 -0.93 6.72 -3.57
N VAL A 46 -0.27 7.38 -4.52
CA VAL A 46 1.18 7.25 -4.70
C VAL A 46 1.79 8.59 -5.11
N ILE A 47 3.00 8.87 -4.63
CA ILE A 47 3.80 10.02 -5.01
C ILE A 47 4.79 9.56 -6.08
N HIS A 48 5.00 10.37 -7.11
CA HIS A 48 5.96 10.06 -8.17
C HIS A 48 7.39 9.99 -7.58
N PRO A 49 8.18 8.92 -7.86
CA PRO A 49 9.44 8.66 -7.16
C PRO A 49 10.52 9.73 -7.40
N ASN A 50 10.46 10.43 -8.53
CA ASN A 50 11.47 11.43 -8.93
C ASN A 50 10.94 12.87 -8.82
N ASP A 51 9.65 13.08 -8.52
CA ASP A 51 9.04 14.39 -8.42
C ASP A 51 7.94 14.41 -7.33
N PRO A 52 8.25 14.92 -6.13
CA PRO A 52 7.29 14.92 -5.02
C PRO A 52 6.12 15.89 -5.22
N GLU A 53 6.12 16.74 -6.24
CA GLU A 53 4.96 17.56 -6.58
C GLU A 53 3.88 16.77 -7.31
N VAL A 54 4.26 15.63 -7.91
CA VAL A 54 3.35 14.78 -8.68
C VAL A 54 2.79 13.68 -7.79
N VAL A 55 1.46 13.70 -7.62
CA VAL A 55 0.71 12.74 -6.78
C VAL A 55 -0.42 12.14 -7.60
N TYR A 56 -0.62 10.83 -7.46
CA TYR A 56 -1.73 10.10 -8.08
C TYR A 56 -2.69 9.59 -7.00
N ALA A 57 -3.98 9.67 -7.29
CA ALA A 57 -5.05 9.17 -6.42
C ALA A 57 -6.07 8.34 -7.22
N GLY A 58 -6.49 7.22 -6.65
CA GLY A 58 -7.55 6.37 -7.18
C GLY A 58 -8.88 6.74 -6.57
N THR A 59 -9.86 7.10 -7.41
CA THR A 59 -11.23 7.42 -7.00
C THR A 59 -12.26 6.49 -7.64
N GLN A 60 -13.53 6.58 -7.23
CA GLN A 60 -14.63 5.86 -7.88
C GLN A 60 -14.76 6.16 -9.39
N ASP A 61 -14.25 7.30 -9.84
CA ASP A 61 -14.29 7.73 -11.25
C ASP A 61 -13.01 7.37 -12.03
N GLY A 62 -12.06 6.68 -11.37
CA GLY A 62 -10.79 6.30 -11.94
C GLY A 62 -9.60 7.05 -11.33
N PRO A 63 -8.42 7.02 -12.00
CA PRO A 63 -7.22 7.67 -11.51
C PRO A 63 -7.22 9.18 -11.80
N TYR A 64 -6.68 9.93 -10.84
CA TYR A 64 -6.42 11.37 -10.91
C TYR A 64 -4.95 11.66 -10.66
N ARG A 65 -4.43 12.75 -11.23
CA ARG A 65 -3.07 13.24 -11.02
C ARG A 65 -3.11 14.70 -10.58
N SER A 66 -2.26 15.03 -9.62
CA SER A 66 -1.85 16.40 -9.30
C SER A 66 -0.40 16.59 -9.70
N ILE A 67 -0.03 17.78 -10.17
CA ILE A 67 1.35 18.19 -10.45
C ILE A 67 1.82 19.33 -9.53
N ASN A 68 1.08 19.59 -8.46
CA ASN A 68 1.30 20.67 -7.51
C ASN A 68 0.93 20.26 -6.08
N ARG A 69 1.37 19.08 -5.67
CA ARG A 69 1.16 18.52 -4.31
C ARG A 69 -0.30 18.44 -3.87
N GLY A 70 -1.24 18.31 -4.81
CA GLY A 70 -2.66 18.18 -4.51
C GLY A 70 -3.44 19.49 -4.51
N ASP A 71 -2.84 20.63 -4.83
CA ASP A 71 -3.56 21.92 -4.92
C ASP A 71 -4.62 21.91 -6.03
N SER A 72 -4.39 21.11 -7.07
CA SER A 72 -5.39 20.80 -8.09
C SER A 72 -5.17 19.44 -8.70
N TRP A 73 -6.25 18.84 -9.20
CA TRP A 73 -6.27 17.49 -9.74
C TRP A 73 -6.87 17.46 -11.13
N GLU A 74 -6.32 16.62 -12.00
CA GLU A 74 -6.88 16.32 -13.31
C GLU A 74 -7.24 14.82 -13.38
N ARG A 75 -8.38 14.52 -14.02
CA ARG A 75 -8.76 13.15 -14.31
C ARG A 75 -7.94 12.61 -15.48
N LEU A 76 -7.37 11.42 -15.31
CA LEU A 76 -6.58 10.78 -16.35
C LEU A 76 -7.47 9.99 -17.32
N ASP A 77 -6.98 9.77 -18.55
CA ASP A 77 -7.68 8.96 -19.56
C ASP A 77 -7.66 7.48 -19.14
N TYR A 78 -8.81 7.03 -18.66
CA TYR A 78 -9.00 5.70 -18.09
C TYR A 78 -10.20 5.03 -18.76
N PRO A 79 -10.05 3.81 -19.33
CA PRO A 79 -11.03 3.23 -20.22
C PRO A 79 -12.30 2.70 -19.54
N LYS A 80 -12.36 2.72 -18.21
CA LYS A 80 -13.48 2.15 -17.43
C LYS A 80 -13.97 3.10 -16.38
N THR A 81 -15.28 3.22 -16.23
CA THR A 81 -15.93 3.93 -15.12
C THR A 81 -16.43 2.92 -14.08
N GLY A 82 -16.44 3.33 -12.81
CA GLY A 82 -16.95 2.51 -11.70
C GLY A 82 -16.02 1.36 -11.27
N ALA A 83 -14.74 1.40 -11.67
CA ALA A 83 -13.71 0.50 -11.20
C ALA A 83 -12.61 1.33 -10.50
N PRO A 84 -12.74 1.59 -9.20
CA PRO A 84 -11.79 2.42 -8.47
C PRO A 84 -10.42 1.75 -8.40
N PRO A 85 -9.34 2.50 -8.68
CA PRO A 85 -7.98 2.06 -8.38
C PRO A 85 -7.78 1.91 -6.85
N TRP A 86 -7.30 0.76 -6.44
CA TRP A 86 -6.95 0.43 -5.05
C TRP A 86 -5.46 0.48 -4.80
N THR A 87 -4.65 0.24 -5.83
CA THR A 87 -3.21 0.29 -5.73
C THR A 87 -2.59 0.87 -6.99
N PHE A 88 -1.42 1.47 -6.82
CA PHE A 88 -0.55 1.93 -7.91
C PHE A 88 0.85 1.40 -7.70
N MET A 89 1.56 1.14 -8.79
CA MET A 89 2.97 0.78 -8.79
C MET A 89 3.68 1.47 -9.94
N PHE A 90 4.83 2.07 -9.69
CA PHE A 90 5.78 2.46 -10.72
C PHE A 90 6.70 1.28 -11.05
N ARG A 91 7.01 1.11 -12.32
CA ARG A 91 8.01 0.12 -12.73
C ARG A 91 9.38 0.53 -12.16
N PRO A 92 10.09 -0.38 -11.46
CA PRO A 92 11.44 -0.08 -11.01
C PRO A 92 12.35 0.37 -12.15
N GLY A 93 13.05 1.50 -11.96
CA GLY A 93 13.97 2.07 -12.92
C GLY A 93 13.34 2.87 -14.08
N ASP A 94 12.01 2.78 -14.27
CA ASP A 94 11.30 3.55 -15.30
C ASP A 94 9.91 4.00 -14.81
N PRO A 95 9.79 5.14 -14.13
CA PRO A 95 8.53 5.63 -13.61
C PRO A 95 7.56 6.17 -14.68
N SER A 96 7.96 6.23 -15.96
CA SER A 96 7.01 6.49 -17.04
C SER A 96 6.06 5.30 -17.27
N VAL A 97 6.46 4.09 -16.84
CA VAL A 97 5.63 2.90 -16.83
C VAL A 97 5.00 2.72 -15.46
N MET A 98 3.68 2.71 -15.45
CA MET A 98 2.88 2.58 -14.23
C MET A 98 1.87 1.44 -14.37
N TYR A 99 1.51 0.88 -13.23
CA TYR A 99 0.45 -0.10 -13.11
C TYR A 99 -0.55 0.36 -12.06
N LEU A 100 -1.82 0.01 -12.25
CA LEU A 100 -2.85 0.16 -11.24
C LEU A 100 -3.70 -1.10 -11.16
N GLY A 101 -4.12 -1.41 -9.93
CA GLY A 101 -5.03 -2.51 -9.64
C GLY A 101 -6.37 -1.97 -9.13
N THR A 102 -7.47 -2.62 -9.50
CA THR A 102 -8.84 -2.12 -9.27
C THR A 102 -9.71 -3.08 -8.46
N ALA A 103 -10.89 -2.61 -8.13
CA ALA A 103 -12.07 -3.40 -7.75
C ALA A 103 -13.20 -3.18 -8.80
N PRO A 104 -13.72 -4.22 -9.49
CA PRO A 104 -13.26 -5.62 -9.50
C PRO A 104 -11.80 -5.78 -9.88
N GLY A 105 -11.19 -6.95 -9.54
CA GLY A 105 -9.78 -7.24 -9.72
C GLY A 105 -9.33 -7.23 -11.19
N GLU A 106 -8.90 -6.09 -11.67
CA GLU A 106 -8.30 -5.88 -13.00
C GLU A 106 -6.99 -5.11 -12.82
N ILE A 107 -6.04 -5.31 -13.74
CA ILE A 107 -4.78 -4.57 -13.75
C ILE A 107 -4.67 -3.80 -15.06
N TYR A 108 -4.25 -2.54 -14.95
CA TYR A 108 -4.02 -1.65 -16.07
C TYR A 108 -2.56 -1.20 -16.08
N ARG A 109 -2.03 -0.96 -17.28
CA ARG A 109 -0.69 -0.43 -17.50
C ARG A 109 -0.78 0.88 -18.28
N SER A 110 -0.01 1.88 -17.84
CA SER A 110 0.35 3.08 -18.58
C SER A 110 1.82 3.00 -18.97
N THR A 111 2.19 3.56 -20.11
CA THR A 111 3.58 3.71 -20.58
C THR A 111 3.95 5.18 -20.84
N ASN A 112 3.15 6.11 -20.32
CA ASN A 112 3.30 7.55 -20.52
C ASN A 112 3.00 8.34 -19.24
N GLY A 113 3.45 7.83 -18.08
CA GLY A 113 3.30 8.53 -16.80
C GLY A 113 1.85 8.69 -16.34
N GLY A 114 0.96 7.75 -16.73
CA GLY A 114 -0.44 7.78 -16.35
C GLY A 114 -1.36 8.57 -17.27
N ASP A 115 -0.86 9.21 -18.34
CA ASP A 115 -1.71 9.98 -19.26
C ASP A 115 -2.79 9.13 -19.92
N SER A 116 -2.50 7.86 -20.19
CA SER A 116 -3.46 6.88 -20.67
C SER A 116 -3.19 5.49 -20.13
N TRP A 117 -4.24 4.66 -20.05
CA TRP A 117 -4.22 3.35 -19.43
C TRP A 117 -4.80 2.29 -20.33
N ARG A 118 -4.17 1.10 -20.35
CA ARG A 118 -4.65 -0.08 -21.07
C ARG A 118 -4.81 -1.24 -20.09
N MET A 119 -5.96 -1.90 -20.11
CA MET A 119 -6.16 -3.16 -19.37
C MET A 119 -5.20 -4.24 -19.88
N ILE A 120 -4.45 -4.86 -18.98
CA ILE A 120 -3.50 -5.93 -19.29
C ILE A 120 -3.93 -7.28 -18.71
N THR A 121 -4.92 -7.32 -17.84
CA THR A 121 -5.51 -8.56 -17.37
C THR A 121 -7.00 -8.41 -17.15
N LYS A 122 -7.74 -9.47 -17.42
CA LYS A 122 -9.17 -9.53 -17.15
C LYS A 122 -9.42 -10.02 -15.74
N SER A 123 -10.63 -9.68 -15.23
CA SER A 123 -11.12 -10.06 -13.92
C SER A 123 -10.52 -11.38 -13.44
N MET A 124 -9.72 -11.29 -12.38
CA MET A 124 -9.11 -12.42 -11.71
C MET A 124 -9.81 -12.62 -10.38
N GLY A 125 -10.17 -13.84 -10.11
CA GLY A 125 -10.74 -14.26 -8.85
C GLY A 125 -10.92 -15.75 -8.91
N SER A 126 -10.52 -16.46 -7.86
CA SER A 126 -10.95 -17.84 -7.74
C SER A 126 -12.46 -17.84 -7.54
N ALA A 127 -13.17 -18.60 -8.37
CA ALA A 127 -14.62 -18.77 -8.24
C ALA A 127 -15.05 -19.50 -6.96
N GLU A 128 -14.09 -19.87 -6.12
CA GLU A 128 -14.30 -20.77 -4.97
C GLU A 128 -14.63 -20.03 -3.68
N ILE A 129 -14.25 -18.74 -3.54
CA ILE A 129 -14.54 -17.95 -2.34
C ILE A 129 -15.47 -16.80 -2.70
N SER A 130 -16.69 -16.83 -2.15
CA SER A 130 -17.69 -15.79 -2.37
C SER A 130 -17.68 -14.78 -1.22
N MET A 131 -17.38 -13.52 -1.54
CA MET A 131 -17.45 -12.40 -0.60
C MET A 131 -18.60 -11.45 -0.94
N ALA A 132 -18.98 -10.62 0.04
CA ALA A 132 -19.99 -9.58 -0.14
C ALA A 132 -19.52 -8.41 -1.04
N PHE A 133 -18.25 -8.42 -1.47
CA PHE A 133 -17.63 -7.42 -2.33
C PHE A 133 -16.80 -8.12 -3.43
N PRO A 134 -16.57 -7.46 -4.57
CA PRO A 134 -15.75 -8.04 -5.62
C PRO A 134 -14.29 -8.12 -5.18
N THR A 135 -13.57 -9.14 -5.69
CA THR A 135 -12.11 -9.23 -5.56
C THR A 135 -11.44 -7.90 -5.91
N ARG A 136 -10.43 -7.53 -5.14
CA ARG A 136 -9.64 -6.31 -5.32
C ARG A 136 -8.18 -6.67 -5.55
N VAL A 137 -7.52 -5.93 -6.43
CA VAL A 137 -6.06 -5.94 -6.49
C VAL A 137 -5.57 -4.98 -5.43
N ILE A 138 -5.19 -5.51 -4.26
CA ILE A 138 -4.89 -4.71 -3.08
C ILE A 138 -3.44 -4.23 -3.05
N ALA A 139 -2.52 -4.99 -3.65
CA ALA A 139 -1.13 -4.60 -3.79
C ALA A 139 -0.54 -5.09 -5.11
N LEU A 140 0.39 -4.31 -5.64
CA LEU A 140 1.26 -4.63 -6.76
C LEU A 140 2.70 -4.39 -6.36
N CYS A 141 3.59 -5.32 -6.66
CA CYS A 141 5.03 -5.11 -6.52
C CYS A 141 5.78 -5.76 -7.69
N ALA A 142 6.99 -5.27 -7.95
CA ALA A 142 7.91 -5.83 -8.90
C ALA A 142 9.25 -6.07 -8.22
N ASP A 143 9.98 -7.08 -8.67
CA ASP A 143 11.35 -7.29 -8.19
C ASP A 143 12.25 -6.13 -8.65
N PRO A 144 12.91 -5.40 -7.74
CA PRO A 144 13.73 -4.26 -8.13
C PRO A 144 14.90 -4.63 -9.04
N SER A 145 15.39 -5.88 -8.97
CA SER A 145 16.48 -6.39 -9.79
C SER A 145 16.00 -6.98 -11.12
N PHE A 146 14.72 -7.37 -11.19
CA PHE A 146 14.07 -7.96 -12.35
C PHE A 146 12.70 -7.32 -12.58
N PRO A 147 12.64 -6.08 -13.12
CA PRO A 147 11.42 -5.27 -13.16
C PRO A 147 10.25 -5.84 -13.97
N ASP A 148 10.49 -6.85 -14.80
CA ASP A 148 9.43 -7.58 -15.52
C ASP A 148 8.83 -8.72 -14.69
N GLU A 149 9.47 -9.09 -13.57
CA GLU A 149 8.93 -10.03 -12.59
C GLU A 149 8.07 -9.27 -11.59
N MET A 150 6.76 -9.47 -11.69
CA MET A 150 5.75 -8.72 -10.95
C MET A 150 4.81 -9.66 -10.22
N TYR A 151 4.25 -9.16 -9.11
CA TYR A 151 3.28 -9.86 -8.29
C TYR A 151 2.09 -8.97 -7.96
N ALA A 152 0.90 -9.58 -7.93
CA ALA A 152 -0.31 -8.94 -7.46
C ALA A 152 -0.94 -9.75 -6.34
N ALA A 153 -1.21 -9.07 -5.23
CA ALA A 153 -1.98 -9.61 -4.11
C ALA A 153 -3.46 -9.29 -4.33
N LEU A 154 -4.28 -10.32 -4.30
CA LEU A 154 -5.72 -10.23 -4.50
C LEU A 154 -6.44 -10.44 -3.17
N GLU A 155 -7.29 -9.49 -2.79
CA GLU A 155 -8.16 -9.68 -1.63
C GLU A 155 -9.13 -10.83 -1.93
N VAL A 156 -9.01 -11.91 -1.16
CA VAL A 156 -9.80 -13.15 -1.24
C VAL A 156 -9.60 -13.97 -2.56
N ALA A 157 -8.46 -13.82 -3.22
CA ALA A 157 -8.19 -14.61 -4.43
C ALA A 157 -6.71 -14.99 -4.59
N GLY A 158 -5.89 -14.79 -3.54
CA GLY A 158 -4.51 -15.25 -3.53
C GLY A 158 -3.53 -14.35 -4.29
N VAL A 159 -2.50 -14.96 -4.86
CA VAL A 159 -1.37 -14.29 -5.53
C VAL A 159 -1.30 -14.69 -6.99
N ILE A 160 -1.05 -13.72 -7.85
CA ILE A 160 -0.69 -13.95 -9.24
C ILE A 160 0.67 -13.33 -9.55
N ARG A 161 1.40 -13.91 -10.50
CA ARG A 161 2.71 -13.48 -10.96
C ARG A 161 2.74 -13.27 -12.47
N SER A 162 3.48 -12.26 -12.90
CA SER A 162 3.92 -12.07 -14.27
C SER A 162 5.44 -12.16 -14.36
N SER A 163 5.97 -12.64 -15.47
CA SER A 163 7.41 -12.66 -15.79
C SER A 163 7.77 -11.82 -17.01
N ASP A 164 6.81 -11.09 -17.58
CA ASP A 164 6.90 -10.38 -18.86
C ASP A 164 6.37 -8.93 -18.77
N GLY A 165 6.47 -8.32 -17.59
CA GLY A 165 6.05 -6.94 -17.35
C GLY A 165 4.51 -6.77 -17.38
N GLY A 166 3.77 -7.84 -17.09
CA GLY A 166 2.32 -7.83 -16.96
C GLY A 166 1.56 -8.23 -18.22
N ASP A 167 2.23 -8.71 -19.29
CA ASP A 167 1.53 -9.16 -20.50
C ASP A 167 0.81 -10.49 -20.26
N THR A 168 1.39 -11.38 -19.43
CA THR A 168 0.74 -12.63 -18.98
C THR A 168 0.83 -12.78 -17.48
N TRP A 169 -0.11 -13.52 -16.87
CA TRP A 169 -0.19 -13.73 -15.42
C TRP A 169 -0.55 -15.19 -15.11
N ASP A 170 0.19 -15.76 -14.16
CA ASP A 170 -0.02 -17.09 -13.62
C ASP A 170 -0.48 -17.02 -12.16
N GLU A 171 -1.40 -17.89 -11.77
CA GLU A 171 -1.81 -18.08 -10.39
C GLU A 171 -0.73 -18.88 -9.64
N ILE A 172 -0.29 -18.41 -8.47
CA ILE A 172 0.81 -19.01 -7.70
C ILE A 172 0.47 -19.25 -6.22
N SER A 173 -0.79 -19.21 -5.83
CA SER A 173 -1.21 -19.38 -4.41
C SER A 173 -1.06 -20.80 -3.89
N GLY A 174 -0.82 -21.80 -4.74
CA GLY A 174 -0.88 -23.24 -4.49
C GLY A 174 -0.66 -23.72 -3.06
N THR A 175 0.52 -23.46 -2.45
CA THR A 175 0.84 -23.92 -1.09
C THR A 175 0.30 -23.03 0.03
N LEU A 176 -0.35 -21.89 -0.27
CA LEU A 176 -1.13 -21.14 0.72
C LEU A 176 -2.37 -21.95 1.18
N GLY A 177 -2.81 -22.91 0.35
CA GLY A 177 -3.99 -23.72 0.60
C GLY A 177 -5.29 -22.97 0.29
N PRO A 178 -6.45 -23.62 0.50
CA PRO A 178 -7.75 -23.09 0.10
C PRO A 178 -8.44 -22.25 1.17
N SER A 179 -7.77 -21.90 2.27
CA SER A 179 -8.40 -21.15 3.36
C SER A 179 -8.61 -19.69 2.96
N GLU A 180 -9.79 -19.15 3.27
CA GLU A 180 -10.06 -17.72 3.16
C GLU A 180 -9.02 -16.89 3.92
N ASP A 181 -8.58 -17.34 5.10
CA ASP A 181 -7.64 -16.60 5.93
C ASP A 181 -6.23 -16.48 5.32
N THR A 182 -5.82 -17.42 4.46
CA THR A 182 -4.55 -17.38 3.75
C THR A 182 -4.67 -16.77 2.35
N LEU A 183 -5.84 -16.85 1.72
CA LEU A 183 -6.10 -16.29 0.39
C LEU A 183 -6.62 -14.83 0.44
N ASP A 184 -6.98 -14.31 1.62
CA ASP A 184 -7.31 -12.90 1.81
C ASP A 184 -6.02 -12.10 2.06
N LEU A 185 -5.43 -11.65 0.97
CA LEU A 185 -4.18 -10.90 1.00
C LEU A 185 -4.44 -9.42 1.25
N HIS A 186 -3.48 -8.80 1.94
CA HIS A 186 -3.55 -7.38 2.31
C HIS A 186 -2.34 -6.57 1.84
N GLY A 187 -1.23 -7.21 1.49
CA GLY A 187 -0.03 -6.55 0.99
C GLY A 187 0.89 -7.52 0.26
N ALA A 188 1.73 -6.99 -0.62
CA ALA A 188 2.82 -7.70 -1.28
C ALA A 188 4.00 -6.76 -1.49
N GLN A 189 5.23 -7.26 -1.29
CA GLN A 189 6.47 -6.51 -1.53
C GLN A 189 7.57 -7.44 -2.03
N CYS A 190 8.46 -6.89 -2.85
CA CYS A 190 9.73 -7.50 -3.23
C CYS A 190 10.89 -6.70 -2.64
N SER A 191 12.06 -7.31 -2.54
CA SER A 191 13.27 -6.64 -2.05
C SER A 191 14.48 -6.98 -2.91
N ALA A 192 15.31 -5.98 -3.20
CA ALA A 192 16.58 -6.18 -3.89
C ALA A 192 17.58 -7.06 -3.10
N ALA A 193 17.40 -7.21 -1.77
CA ALA A 193 18.24 -8.08 -0.95
C ALA A 193 17.87 -9.58 -1.07
N MET A 194 16.67 -9.88 -1.59
CA MET A 194 16.22 -11.24 -1.88
C MET A 194 15.55 -11.30 -3.26
N PRO A 195 16.32 -11.25 -4.35
CA PRO A 195 15.76 -11.36 -5.70
C PRO A 195 14.93 -12.64 -5.88
N HIS A 196 13.91 -12.58 -6.72
CA HIS A 196 12.99 -13.68 -6.97
C HIS A 196 12.20 -14.14 -5.72
N THR A 197 12.07 -13.27 -4.72
CA THR A 197 11.29 -13.54 -3.51
C THR A 197 10.22 -12.48 -3.33
N VAL A 198 9.01 -12.92 -3.04
CA VAL A 198 7.88 -12.04 -2.70
C VAL A 198 7.46 -12.27 -1.25
N PHE A 199 7.22 -11.18 -0.54
CA PHE A 199 6.69 -11.16 0.82
C PHE A 199 5.22 -10.75 0.74
N ILE A 200 4.34 -11.45 1.44
CA ILE A 200 2.92 -11.12 1.48
C ILE A 200 2.41 -11.05 2.92
N THR A 201 1.29 -10.36 3.08
CA THR A 201 0.53 -10.31 4.34
C THR A 201 -0.89 -10.83 4.13
N THR A 202 -1.38 -11.59 5.10
CA THR A 202 -2.70 -12.24 5.10
C THR A 202 -3.41 -12.03 6.44
N ARG A 203 -4.62 -12.58 6.62
CA ARG A 203 -5.28 -12.59 7.92
C ARG A 203 -4.52 -13.37 8.98
N GLN A 204 -3.76 -14.40 8.61
CA GLN A 204 -3.02 -15.23 9.55
C GLN A 204 -1.64 -14.69 9.91
N GLY A 205 -1.11 -13.77 9.11
CA GLY A 205 0.23 -13.24 9.28
C GLY A 205 0.97 -13.12 7.97
N PRO A 206 2.30 -12.84 8.04
CA PRO A 206 3.14 -12.74 6.87
C PRO A 206 3.56 -14.11 6.33
N PHE A 207 3.84 -14.17 5.02
CA PHE A 207 4.44 -15.32 4.34
C PHE A 207 5.59 -14.86 3.45
N ILE A 208 6.53 -15.76 3.21
CA ILE A 208 7.64 -15.60 2.27
C ILE A 208 7.42 -16.57 1.10
N GLY A 209 7.45 -16.07 -0.13
CA GLY A 209 7.40 -16.85 -1.37
C GLY A 209 8.75 -16.82 -2.08
N PRO A 210 9.72 -17.71 -1.72
CA PRO A 210 10.99 -17.82 -2.43
C PRO A 210 10.79 -18.41 -3.83
N ASP A 211 11.83 -18.33 -4.64
CA ASP A 211 11.87 -18.86 -6.00
C ASP A 211 10.57 -18.54 -6.78
N ARG A 212 10.23 -17.26 -6.81
CA ARG A 212 9.07 -16.71 -7.51
C ARG A 212 7.71 -17.19 -6.97
N GLY A 213 7.63 -17.46 -5.67
CA GLY A 213 6.41 -17.96 -5.04
C GLY A 213 6.11 -19.43 -5.37
N SER A 214 7.16 -20.24 -5.66
CA SER A 214 7.00 -21.67 -5.91
C SER A 214 6.47 -22.42 -4.68
N GLU A 215 6.71 -21.90 -3.50
CA GLU A 215 6.14 -22.32 -2.22
C GLU A 215 5.87 -21.10 -1.33
N TRP A 216 5.00 -21.25 -0.33
CA TRP A 216 4.70 -20.20 0.64
C TRP A 216 5.07 -20.67 2.04
N ILE A 217 6.03 -19.98 2.64
CA ILE A 217 6.57 -20.30 3.97
C ILE A 217 5.92 -19.32 4.97
N PRO A 218 5.13 -19.82 5.93
CA PRO A 218 4.58 -18.96 6.98
C PRO A 218 5.70 -18.39 7.86
N VAL A 219 5.55 -17.14 8.25
CA VAL A 219 6.43 -16.51 9.24
C VAL A 219 5.80 -16.66 10.61
N GLU A 220 6.56 -17.17 11.59
CA GLU A 220 6.10 -17.36 12.98
C GLU A 220 5.96 -16.00 13.70
N PHE A 221 5.06 -15.14 13.17
CA PHE A 221 4.86 -13.79 13.67
C PHE A 221 4.30 -13.78 15.10
N GLY A 222 3.62 -14.84 15.51
CA GLY A 222 3.11 -15.04 16.87
C GLY A 222 4.19 -15.05 17.95
N ASP A 223 5.44 -15.31 17.61
CA ASP A 223 6.58 -15.21 18.53
C ASP A 223 6.90 -13.75 18.92
N PHE A 224 6.44 -12.78 18.17
CA PHE A 224 6.71 -11.35 18.34
C PHE A 224 5.48 -10.54 18.75
N SER A 225 4.27 -11.04 18.46
CA SER A 225 3.02 -10.32 18.70
C SER A 225 1.88 -11.27 19.08
N GLU A 226 1.06 -10.86 20.06
CA GLU A 226 -0.16 -11.56 20.42
C GLU A 226 -1.29 -11.40 19.36
N ILE A 227 -1.21 -10.33 18.53
CA ILE A 227 -2.14 -10.08 17.43
C ILE A 227 -1.40 -10.29 16.10
N THR A 228 -1.99 -11.08 15.20
CA THR A 228 -1.30 -11.52 13.97
C THR A 228 -2.03 -11.16 12.68
N TYR A 229 -3.17 -10.49 12.75
CA TYR A 229 -3.89 -10.02 11.57
C TYR A 229 -3.12 -8.89 10.90
N THR A 230 -2.37 -9.21 9.84
CA THR A 230 -1.52 -8.24 9.13
C THR A 230 -2.30 -7.49 8.05
N ARG A 231 -2.03 -6.19 7.89
CA ARG A 231 -2.79 -5.31 6.96
C ARG A 231 -1.96 -4.76 5.80
N ASP A 232 -0.83 -4.15 6.07
CA ASP A 232 0.02 -3.57 5.01
C ASP A 232 1.46 -4.01 5.19
N LEU A 233 2.18 -3.98 4.12
CA LEU A 233 3.58 -4.35 4.03
C LEU A 233 4.31 -3.33 3.15
N LYS A 234 5.36 -2.71 3.68
CA LYS A 234 6.20 -1.77 2.93
C LYS A 234 7.68 -2.09 3.10
N ALA A 235 8.38 -2.17 1.98
CA ALA A 235 9.84 -2.15 1.99
C ALA A 235 10.34 -0.73 2.27
N ALA A 236 11.38 -0.60 3.10
CA ALA A 236 12.02 0.69 3.31
C ALA A 236 12.79 1.10 2.05
N PRO A 237 12.60 2.32 1.51
CA PRO A 237 13.23 2.72 0.26
C PRO A 237 14.77 2.78 0.31
N HIS A 238 15.32 2.94 1.52
CA HIS A 238 16.76 3.16 1.77
C HIS A 238 17.52 1.92 2.26
N ASP A 239 16.80 0.88 2.70
CA ASP A 239 17.40 -0.39 3.19
C ASP A 239 16.62 -1.58 2.66
N PRO A 240 17.17 -2.33 1.72
CA PRO A 240 16.48 -3.48 1.13
C PRO A 240 16.26 -4.64 2.10
N ASN A 241 16.91 -4.66 3.28
CA ASN A 241 16.65 -5.66 4.32
C ASN A 241 15.49 -5.29 5.24
N MET A 242 15.00 -4.04 5.15
CA MET A 242 14.01 -3.51 6.08
C MET A 242 12.60 -3.54 5.51
N LEU A 243 11.69 -4.15 6.27
CA LEU A 243 10.26 -4.23 5.98
C LEU A 243 9.45 -3.74 7.17
N TYR A 244 8.35 -3.03 6.90
CA TYR A 244 7.36 -2.60 7.88
C TYR A 244 6.06 -3.38 7.68
N VAL A 245 5.42 -3.79 8.79
CA VAL A 245 4.13 -4.49 8.78
C VAL A 245 3.18 -3.80 9.75
N SER A 246 2.03 -3.36 9.23
CA SER A 246 0.92 -2.87 10.05
C SER A 246 -0.01 -4.03 10.41
N ILE A 247 -0.53 -4.02 11.64
CA ILE A 247 -1.33 -5.15 12.16
C ILE A 247 -2.54 -4.67 12.96
N GLY A 248 -3.45 -5.61 13.20
CA GLY A 248 -4.56 -5.47 14.13
C GLY A 248 -4.97 -6.82 14.72
N ALA A 249 -5.96 -6.82 15.61
CA ALA A 249 -6.54 -8.08 16.09
C ALA A 249 -7.54 -8.66 15.09
N ALA A 250 -8.09 -7.83 14.20
CA ALA A 250 -9.01 -8.18 13.12
C ALA A 250 -9.14 -7.02 12.14
N ALA A 251 -9.89 -7.20 11.05
CA ALA A 251 -10.20 -6.14 10.07
C ALA A 251 -10.82 -4.89 10.73
N ARG A 252 -11.62 -5.09 11.77
CA ARG A 252 -12.22 -4.05 12.62
C ARG A 252 -11.99 -4.42 14.08
N SER A 253 -10.97 -3.82 14.67
CA SER A 253 -10.62 -4.02 16.06
C SER A 253 -10.28 -2.69 16.71
N THR A 254 -10.15 -2.69 18.04
CA THR A 254 -9.66 -1.54 18.81
C THR A 254 -8.16 -1.62 19.09
N GLN A 255 -7.48 -2.58 18.45
CA GLN A 255 -6.05 -2.82 18.63
C GLN A 255 -5.34 -2.75 17.29
N GLY A 256 -4.22 -2.08 17.26
CA GLY A 256 -3.34 -1.98 16.11
C GLY A 256 -1.92 -1.75 16.56
N ALA A 257 -0.96 -2.10 15.73
CA ALA A 257 0.45 -1.83 15.96
C ALA A 257 1.24 -1.78 14.64
N LEU A 258 2.43 -1.17 14.70
CA LEU A 258 3.40 -1.16 13.61
C LEU A 258 4.64 -1.93 14.04
N TYR A 259 5.00 -2.92 13.24
CA TYR A 259 6.23 -3.69 13.40
C TYR A 259 7.21 -3.41 12.29
N ARG A 260 8.49 -3.57 12.59
CA ARG A 260 9.60 -3.49 11.65
C ARG A 260 10.46 -4.73 11.75
N SER A 261 10.87 -5.27 10.60
CA SER A 261 11.93 -6.26 10.46
C SER A 261 13.12 -5.60 9.76
N ARG A 262 14.33 -5.83 10.25
CA ARG A 262 15.58 -5.35 9.63
C ARG A 262 16.37 -6.49 8.94
N ASP A 263 15.78 -7.66 8.84
CA ASP A 263 16.41 -8.89 8.38
C ASP A 263 15.47 -9.77 7.53
N LEU A 264 14.53 -9.12 6.83
CA LEU A 264 13.60 -9.77 5.89
C LEU A 264 12.77 -10.87 6.57
N PHE A 265 12.06 -10.48 7.64
CA PHE A 265 11.11 -11.29 8.39
C PHE A 265 11.71 -12.41 9.27
N LYS A 266 13.02 -12.37 9.58
CA LYS A 266 13.60 -13.28 10.58
C LYS A 266 13.29 -12.83 12.01
N THR A 267 13.33 -11.50 12.25
CA THR A 267 12.95 -10.90 13.54
C THR A 267 12.09 -9.67 13.36
N PHE A 268 11.34 -9.31 14.40
CA PHE A 268 10.48 -8.12 14.40
C PHE A 268 10.64 -7.32 15.68
N GLU A 269 10.55 -6.01 15.55
CA GLU A 269 10.44 -5.08 16.66
C GLU A 269 9.19 -4.22 16.52
N GLN A 270 8.41 -4.04 17.57
CA GLN A 270 7.33 -3.06 17.59
C GLN A 270 7.91 -1.66 17.73
N VAL A 271 7.63 -0.78 16.76
CA VAL A 271 8.22 0.57 16.70
C VAL A 271 7.29 1.66 17.22
N ASP A 272 6.02 1.38 17.42
CA ASP A 272 4.98 2.33 17.81
C ASP A 272 4.55 2.23 19.30
N ARG A 273 5.41 1.71 20.17
CA ARG A 273 5.06 1.43 21.59
C ARG A 273 4.62 2.64 22.39
N SER A 274 4.94 3.85 21.95
CA SER A 274 4.59 5.09 22.65
C SER A 274 3.25 5.69 22.22
N ILE A 275 2.56 5.08 21.26
CA ILE A 275 1.23 5.51 20.81
C ILE A 275 0.16 4.47 21.16
N ALA A 276 -1.10 4.91 21.11
CA ALA A 276 -2.26 4.05 21.37
C ALA A 276 -3.26 4.16 20.19
N PRO A 277 -3.14 3.31 19.17
CA PRO A 277 -4.11 3.28 18.08
C PRO A 277 -5.51 2.93 18.60
N ASN A 278 -6.52 3.66 18.13
CA ASN A 278 -7.93 3.44 18.50
C ASN A 278 -8.60 2.34 17.68
N SER A 279 -7.94 1.87 16.66
CA SER A 279 -8.43 0.82 15.76
C SER A 279 -7.28 0.12 15.03
N THR A 280 -7.60 -0.88 14.24
CA THR A 280 -6.63 -1.62 13.40
C THR A 280 -5.69 -0.66 12.68
N MET A 281 -4.38 -0.89 12.76
CA MET A 281 -3.38 -0.18 11.97
C MET A 281 -3.50 -0.62 10.51
N MET A 282 -3.72 0.33 9.60
CA MET A 282 -4.09 0.03 8.22
C MET A 282 -2.92 0.07 7.26
N THR A 283 -2.23 1.20 7.16
CA THR A 283 -1.17 1.38 6.18
C THR A 283 0.07 2.02 6.80
N VAL A 284 1.20 1.83 6.13
CA VAL A 284 2.45 2.48 6.48
C VAL A 284 3.03 3.21 5.25
N ALA A 285 3.61 4.38 5.47
CA ALA A 285 4.34 5.14 4.47
C ALA A 285 5.70 5.59 5.02
N VAL A 286 6.72 5.50 4.18
CA VAL A 286 8.08 5.97 4.47
C VAL A 286 8.46 6.98 3.40
N ASP A 287 8.99 8.14 3.79
CA ASP A 287 9.49 9.11 2.82
C ASP A 287 10.80 8.60 2.21
N PRO A 288 10.88 8.36 0.88
CA PRO A 288 12.10 7.87 0.25
C PRO A 288 13.26 8.86 0.30
N ARG A 289 13.01 10.15 0.57
CA ARG A 289 14.01 11.22 0.68
C ARG A 289 14.46 11.47 2.12
N ALA A 290 13.66 11.01 3.09
CA ALA A 290 13.91 11.16 4.53
C ALA A 290 13.70 9.80 5.22
N PRO A 291 14.70 8.93 5.26
CA PRO A 291 14.59 7.55 5.76
C PRO A 291 14.05 7.42 7.18
N ASP A 292 14.28 8.45 8.01
CA ASP A 292 13.83 8.48 9.41
C ASP A 292 12.35 8.90 9.56
N HIS A 293 11.70 9.31 8.45
CA HIS A 293 10.32 9.75 8.44
C HIS A 293 9.38 8.59 8.14
N ILE A 294 8.68 8.13 9.17
CA ILE A 294 7.76 6.99 9.12
C ILE A 294 6.37 7.47 9.50
N PHE A 295 5.37 7.08 8.73
CA PHE A 295 3.98 7.39 9.00
C PHE A 295 3.14 6.12 8.94
N CYS A 296 2.14 6.02 9.80
CA CYS A 296 1.14 4.96 9.76
C CYS A 296 -0.22 5.51 10.17
N ASN A 297 -1.30 4.82 9.82
CA ASN A 297 -2.62 5.27 10.19
C ASN A 297 -3.48 4.14 10.75
N SER A 298 -4.35 4.49 11.68
CA SER A 298 -5.44 3.63 12.11
C SER A 298 -6.63 3.77 11.15
N ARG A 299 -7.48 2.75 11.11
CA ARG A 299 -8.69 2.71 10.29
C ARG A 299 -9.62 3.90 10.53
N ASP A 300 -9.71 4.37 11.77
CA ASP A 300 -10.66 5.39 12.22
C ASP A 300 -10.10 6.82 12.19
N GLY A 301 -9.00 7.03 11.45
CA GLY A 301 -8.54 8.36 11.09
C GLY A 301 -7.49 8.99 12.00
N GLN A 302 -6.82 8.20 12.87
CA GLN A 302 -5.57 8.66 13.46
C GLN A 302 -4.42 8.41 12.47
N VAL A 303 -3.59 9.41 12.26
CA VAL A 303 -2.31 9.27 11.56
C VAL A 303 -1.20 9.53 12.57
N PHE A 304 -0.22 8.66 12.61
CA PHE A 304 0.93 8.76 13.49
C PHE A 304 2.16 9.00 12.63
N GLY A 305 2.99 9.96 13.04
CA GLY A 305 4.23 10.30 12.34
C GLY A 305 5.42 10.31 13.29
N SER A 306 6.50 9.69 12.86
CA SER A 306 7.83 9.78 13.46
C SER A 306 8.78 10.42 12.47
N LEU A 307 9.65 11.31 12.93
CA LEU A 307 10.71 11.96 12.13
C LEU A 307 12.11 11.58 12.64
N ASP A 308 12.20 10.50 13.44
CA ASP A 308 13.40 10.05 14.13
C ASP A 308 13.50 8.51 14.20
N ASP A 309 13.15 7.83 13.11
CA ASP A 309 13.19 6.37 12.95
C ASP A 309 12.36 5.61 14.01
N GLY A 310 11.23 6.19 14.44
CA GLY A 310 10.34 5.57 15.41
C GLY A 310 10.67 5.84 16.87
N ALA A 311 11.67 6.69 17.17
CA ALA A 311 12.04 7.01 18.54
C ALA A 311 10.97 7.85 19.25
N THR A 312 10.37 8.81 18.53
CA THR A 312 9.24 9.61 19.02
C THR A 312 8.11 9.65 17.98
N TRP A 313 6.86 9.80 18.46
CA TRP A 313 5.68 9.79 17.60
C TRP A 313 4.76 10.97 17.93
N THR A 314 4.19 11.55 16.88
CA THR A 314 3.14 12.56 16.96
C THR A 314 1.86 12.02 16.36
N THR A 315 0.72 12.27 17.00
CA THR A 315 -0.60 11.90 16.48
C THR A 315 -1.25 13.08 15.77
N PHE A 316 -1.68 12.86 14.54
CA PHE A 316 -2.41 13.83 13.72
C PHE A 316 -3.82 13.26 13.45
N GLN A 317 -4.84 13.85 14.06
CA GLN A 317 -6.22 13.39 13.89
C GLN A 317 -6.81 13.96 12.61
N LEU A 318 -7.27 13.09 11.71
CA LEU A 318 -8.07 13.49 10.55
C LEU A 318 -9.43 14.03 10.98
N PRO A 319 -10.11 14.85 10.14
CA PRO A 319 -11.49 15.27 10.39
C PRO A 319 -12.43 14.10 10.69
N ALA A 320 -13.41 14.27 11.56
CA ALA A 320 -14.27 13.20 12.06
C ALA A 320 -15.04 12.43 10.95
N LYS A 321 -15.23 13.04 9.79
CA LYS A 321 -15.83 12.42 8.60
C LYS A 321 -14.89 11.44 7.88
N ALA A 322 -13.57 11.57 8.08
CA ALA A 322 -12.56 10.70 7.46
C ALA A 322 -12.50 9.35 8.18
N LYS A 323 -13.26 8.40 7.66
CA LYS A 323 -13.32 7.01 8.13
C LYS A 323 -12.85 6.07 7.03
N GLU A 324 -12.54 4.82 7.42
CA GLU A 324 -12.03 3.83 6.48
C GLU A 324 -10.82 4.39 5.71
N VAL A 325 -9.80 4.84 6.46
CA VAL A 325 -8.57 5.38 5.87
C VAL A 325 -7.77 4.21 5.28
N ARG A 326 -7.72 4.14 3.95
CA ARG A 326 -7.21 3.00 3.18
C ARG A 326 -5.86 3.26 2.52
N ALA A 327 -5.49 4.53 2.34
CA ALA A 327 -4.28 4.91 1.65
C ALA A 327 -3.49 5.94 2.46
N LEU A 328 -2.17 5.76 2.48
CA LEU A 328 -1.23 6.70 3.07
C LEU A 328 -0.01 6.80 2.15
N ALA A 329 0.47 8.00 1.91
CA ALA A 329 1.71 8.25 1.18
C ALA A 329 2.49 9.38 1.85
N ALA A 330 3.82 9.30 1.81
CA ALA A 330 4.73 10.30 2.36
C ALA A 330 5.85 10.59 1.35
N GLY A 331 6.19 11.92 1.17
CA GLY A 331 7.21 12.30 0.24
C GLY A 331 7.32 13.81 -0.01
#